data_b4d3f95a2cf99d20f2df230fc9bf9413
#
_entry.id   b4d3f95a2cf99d20f2df230fc9bf9413
#
_cell.length_a   1.000
_cell.length_b   1.000
_cell.length_c   1.000
_cell.angle_alpha   90.00
_cell.angle_beta   90.00
_cell.angle_gamma   90.00
#
_symmetry.space_group_name_H-M   'P 1'
#
loop_
_entity.id
_entity.type
_entity.pdbx_description
1 polymer ?
#
loop_
_entity_poly.entity_id
_entity_poly.type
_entity_poly.pdbx_seq_one_letter_code
_entity_poly.pdbx_strand_id
1 'polypeptide(L)'
;MSEPDSIGSIPATMQCQARLKDGQWHVNGRKWFICRAQLASFATVVARSADGPVNESLSMVIVPTDAAGFKVVRPLPLLGRYQGQNELLFNNVTVPEDYVLGSAGQGIALMQKRLALGRILRSVQWLGLAQRSFEIMCERIHSERGELARLADKQLVRARVYQVY
;
A
#
# COMPACT_ATOMS: atom_id res chain seq x y z
N MET A 1 6.55 3.14 2.64
CA MET A 1 5.97 4.21 3.47
C MET A 1 5.92 3.80 4.95
N SER A 2 5.28 2.68 5.28
CA SER A 2 5.07 2.25 6.68
C SER A 2 6.37 1.88 7.39
N GLU A 3 6.43 2.13 8.69
CA GLU A 3 7.59 1.89 9.56
C GLU A 3 7.19 1.10 10.80
N PRO A 4 8.07 0.27 11.38
CA PRO A 4 7.73 -0.52 12.56
C PRO A 4 7.44 0.34 13.79
N ASP A 5 8.11 1.47 13.91
CA ASP A 5 8.11 2.31 15.11
C ASP A 5 7.33 3.63 14.92
N SER A 6 6.48 3.73 13.88
CA SER A 6 5.65 4.90 13.62
C SER A 6 4.22 4.54 13.26
N ILE A 7 3.30 5.49 13.43
CA ILE A 7 1.88 5.28 13.11
C ILE A 7 1.70 5.43 11.60
N GLY A 8 1.47 4.31 10.88
CA GLY A 8 1.42 4.29 9.42
C GLY A 8 0.37 5.19 8.78
N SER A 9 -0.71 5.55 9.49
CA SER A 9 -1.74 6.47 9.03
C SER A 9 -1.41 7.95 9.29
N ILE A 10 -0.34 8.25 10.05
CA ILE A 10 0.06 9.61 10.41
C ILE A 10 1.48 9.87 9.88
N PRO A 11 1.62 10.41 8.65
CA PRO A 11 2.95 10.63 8.04
C PRO A 11 3.89 11.53 8.87
N ALA A 12 3.34 12.38 9.72
CA ALA A 12 4.10 13.23 10.62
C ALA A 12 4.97 12.43 11.63
N THR A 13 4.62 11.17 11.92
CA THR A 13 5.37 10.31 12.86
C THR A 13 6.51 9.56 12.17
N MET A 14 6.71 9.71 10.87
CA MET A 14 7.75 9.04 10.10
C MET A 14 9.15 9.36 10.62
N GLN A 15 9.95 8.33 10.86
CA GLN A 15 11.29 8.43 11.45
C GLN A 15 12.41 8.18 10.43
N CYS A 16 12.15 7.44 9.35
CA CYS A 16 13.12 7.23 8.29
C CYS A 16 13.54 8.58 7.70
N GLN A 17 14.84 8.78 7.59
CA GLN A 17 15.44 10.05 7.14
C GLN A 17 16.10 9.89 5.76
N ALA A 18 16.04 10.95 4.97
CA ALA A 18 16.82 11.11 3.74
C ALA A 18 17.39 12.54 3.76
N ARG A 19 18.67 12.69 4.05
CA ARG A 19 19.33 14.00 4.14
C ARG A 19 20.22 14.20 2.93
N LEU A 20 20.04 15.33 2.23
CA LEU A 20 20.92 15.73 1.13
C LEU A 20 22.21 16.32 1.71
N LYS A 21 23.34 15.75 1.34
CA LYS A 21 24.65 16.22 1.73
C LYS A 21 25.65 15.93 0.59
N ASP A 22 26.46 16.90 0.23
CA ASP A 22 27.54 16.80 -0.78
C ASP A 22 27.02 16.22 -2.13
N GLY A 23 25.81 16.62 -2.59
CA GLY A 23 25.18 16.16 -3.83
C GLY A 23 24.64 14.72 -3.78
N GLN A 24 24.49 14.15 -2.58
CA GLN A 24 23.94 12.80 -2.38
C GLN A 24 22.90 12.75 -1.28
N TRP A 25 21.87 11.94 -1.48
CA TRP A 25 20.92 11.59 -0.44
C TRP A 25 21.47 10.48 0.44
N HIS A 26 21.51 10.70 1.75
CA HIS A 26 21.84 9.70 2.76
C HIS A 26 20.54 9.21 3.40
N VAL A 27 20.17 7.96 3.11
CA VAL A 27 18.92 7.36 3.59
C VAL A 27 19.19 6.43 4.76
N ASN A 28 18.49 6.67 5.87
CA ASN A 28 18.60 5.88 7.10
C ASN A 28 17.22 5.57 7.69
N GLY A 29 17.02 4.35 8.14
CA GLY A 29 15.79 3.95 8.82
C GLY A 29 15.31 2.57 8.44
N ARG A 30 14.09 2.26 8.85
CA ARG A 30 13.43 0.96 8.62
C ARG A 30 12.07 1.17 7.97
N LYS A 31 11.71 0.26 7.08
CA LYS A 31 10.36 0.21 6.49
C LYS A 31 9.83 -1.22 6.62
N TRP A 32 8.53 -1.36 6.82
CA TRP A 32 7.91 -2.66 6.88
C TRP A 32 6.60 -2.74 6.09
N PHE A 33 6.09 -3.96 5.92
CA PHE A 33 4.97 -4.27 5.03
C PHE A 33 5.21 -3.77 3.59
N ILE A 34 6.45 -3.92 3.11
CA ILE A 34 6.84 -3.53 1.76
C ILE A 34 6.64 -4.72 0.81
N CYS A 35 5.74 -4.51 -0.15
CA CYS A 35 5.37 -5.56 -1.09
C CYS A 35 6.51 -5.91 -2.03
N ARG A 36 6.81 -7.22 -2.15
CA ARG A 36 7.68 -7.83 -3.17
C ARG A 36 9.08 -7.20 -3.29
N ALA A 37 9.62 -6.70 -2.19
CA ALA A 37 10.92 -6.04 -2.19
C ALA A 37 12.06 -6.94 -2.68
N GLN A 38 11.96 -8.27 -2.50
CA GLN A 38 12.95 -9.24 -2.99
C GLN A 38 13.01 -9.34 -4.53
N LEU A 39 11.98 -8.90 -5.24
CA LEU A 39 11.87 -8.96 -6.71
C LEU A 39 12.04 -7.58 -7.35
N ALA A 40 12.19 -6.53 -6.54
CA ALA A 40 12.29 -5.17 -7.02
C ALA A 40 13.73 -4.80 -7.35
N SER A 41 13.94 -4.05 -8.43
CA SER A 41 15.24 -3.45 -8.76
C SER A 41 15.48 -2.15 -8.00
N PHE A 42 14.42 -1.49 -7.53
CA PHE A 42 14.50 -0.27 -6.71
C PHE A 42 13.28 -0.14 -5.80
N ALA A 43 13.42 0.68 -4.77
CA ALA A 43 12.34 1.08 -3.87
C ALA A 43 12.13 2.61 -3.94
N THR A 44 10.90 3.07 -4.00
CA THR A 44 10.57 4.48 -3.76
C THR A 44 10.33 4.67 -2.25
N VAL A 45 11.20 5.42 -1.62
CA VAL A 45 11.25 5.60 -0.17
C VAL A 45 10.74 6.99 0.20
N VAL A 46 9.63 7.06 0.93
CA VAL A 46 9.20 8.31 1.55
C VAL A 46 9.95 8.44 2.88
N ALA A 47 10.68 9.52 3.04
CA ALA A 47 11.51 9.76 4.22
C ALA A 47 11.53 11.25 4.58
N ARG A 48 11.87 11.54 5.82
CA ARG A 48 12.02 12.90 6.33
C ARG A 48 13.32 13.52 5.80
N SER A 49 13.19 14.56 4.99
CA SER A 49 14.31 15.25 4.36
C SER A 49 14.65 16.59 5.02
N ALA A 50 13.71 17.21 5.68
CA ALA A 50 13.86 18.46 6.40
C ALA A 50 13.07 18.43 7.72
N ASP A 51 13.35 19.42 8.57
CA ASP A 51 12.53 19.70 9.74
C ASP A 51 11.39 20.66 9.33
N GLY A 52 10.26 20.64 10.05
CA GLY A 52 9.14 21.51 9.75
C GLY A 52 7.82 20.77 9.47
N PRO A 53 6.86 21.46 8.83
CA PRO A 53 5.55 20.90 8.53
C PRO A 53 5.64 19.63 7.66
N VAL A 54 4.81 18.65 7.95
CA VAL A 54 4.86 17.33 7.28
C VAL A 54 4.70 17.39 5.76
N ASN A 55 3.92 18.32 5.26
CA ASN A 55 3.68 18.53 3.84
C ASN A 55 4.86 19.13 3.07
N GLU A 56 5.90 19.60 3.77
CA GLU A 56 7.11 20.22 3.20
C GLU A 56 8.39 19.51 3.62
N SER A 57 8.32 18.61 4.62
CA SER A 57 9.49 17.96 5.23
C SER A 57 9.71 16.52 4.77
N LEU A 58 8.82 15.94 3.97
CA LEU A 58 8.97 14.60 3.43
C LEU A 58 9.33 14.65 1.95
N SER A 59 10.30 13.82 1.56
CA SER A 59 10.68 13.61 0.16
C SER A 59 10.48 12.16 -0.25
N MET A 60 10.40 11.91 -1.54
CA MET A 60 10.34 10.55 -2.09
C MET A 60 11.61 10.31 -2.89
N VAL A 61 12.43 9.36 -2.41
CA VAL A 61 13.76 9.06 -2.98
C VAL A 61 13.73 7.66 -3.60
N ILE A 62 14.33 7.51 -4.77
CA ILE A 62 14.54 6.22 -5.43
C ILE A 62 15.81 5.60 -4.83
N VAL A 63 15.69 4.39 -4.34
CA VAL A 63 16.81 3.62 -3.78
C VAL A 63 16.92 2.31 -4.53
N PRO A 64 18.00 2.07 -5.30
CA PRO A 64 18.29 0.76 -5.89
C PRO A 64 18.40 -0.33 -4.81
N THR A 65 17.95 -1.53 -5.10
CA THR A 65 17.95 -2.62 -4.11
C THR A 65 19.33 -3.28 -3.95
N ASP A 66 20.24 -2.99 -4.86
CA ASP A 66 21.66 -3.38 -4.81
C ASP A 66 22.57 -2.29 -4.19
N ALA A 67 22.00 -1.13 -3.79
CA ALA A 67 22.76 -0.06 -3.14
C ALA A 67 23.38 -0.54 -1.81
N ALA A 68 24.62 -0.15 -1.56
CA ALA A 68 25.29 -0.45 -0.30
C ALA A 68 24.48 0.08 0.88
N GLY A 69 24.29 -0.78 1.91
CA GLY A 69 23.48 -0.43 3.09
C GLY A 69 21.99 -0.70 2.96
N PHE A 70 21.46 -1.04 1.77
CA PHE A 70 20.11 -1.56 1.62
C PHE A 70 20.03 -3.04 1.99
N LYS A 71 19.02 -3.44 2.76
CA LYS A 71 18.82 -4.84 3.12
C LYS A 71 17.34 -5.18 3.25
N VAL A 72 16.93 -6.29 2.63
CA VAL A 72 15.69 -6.98 2.99
C VAL A 72 15.97 -7.80 4.25
N VAL A 73 15.40 -7.38 5.39
CA VAL A 73 15.71 -7.97 6.71
C VAL A 73 15.04 -9.32 6.86
N ARG A 74 13.73 -9.38 6.60
CA ARG A 74 12.93 -10.61 6.73
C ARG A 74 11.60 -10.50 6.00
N PRO A 75 11.02 -11.65 5.62
CA PRO A 75 9.62 -11.69 5.21
C PRO A 75 8.70 -11.45 6.42
N LEU A 76 7.55 -10.82 6.16
CA LEU A 76 6.50 -10.59 7.16
C LEU A 76 5.27 -11.43 6.78
N PRO A 77 4.88 -12.41 7.59
CA PRO A 77 3.68 -13.20 7.32
C PRO A 77 2.42 -12.37 7.58
N LEU A 78 1.43 -12.51 6.71
CA LEU A 78 0.07 -12.02 6.90
C LEU A 78 -0.86 -13.21 7.07
N LEU A 79 -1.68 -13.22 8.13
CA LEU A 79 -2.59 -14.33 8.44
C LEU A 79 -1.87 -15.70 8.43
N GLY A 80 -0.67 -15.75 9.02
CA GLY A 80 0.13 -16.96 9.12
C GLY A 80 0.85 -17.41 7.83
N ARG A 81 0.77 -16.66 6.73
CA ARG A 81 1.39 -17.00 5.45
C ARG A 81 2.17 -15.82 4.87
N TYR A 82 3.27 -16.12 4.18
CA TYR A 82 3.99 -15.10 3.41
C TYR A 82 3.19 -14.70 2.18
N GLN A 83 2.88 -13.42 2.08
CA GLN A 83 2.12 -12.81 0.97
C GLN A 83 2.92 -11.69 0.27
N GLY A 84 4.23 -11.81 0.25
CA GLY A 84 5.11 -10.85 -0.43
C GLY A 84 5.45 -9.61 0.41
N GLN A 85 5.12 -9.55 1.69
CA GLN A 85 5.46 -8.42 2.55
C GLN A 85 6.83 -8.60 3.20
N ASN A 86 7.59 -7.51 3.30
CA ASN A 86 8.96 -7.52 3.80
C ASN A 86 9.24 -6.35 4.73
N GLU A 87 10.23 -6.56 5.58
CA GLU A 87 10.88 -5.51 6.34
C GLU A 87 12.19 -5.12 5.65
N LEU A 88 12.42 -3.80 5.51
CA LEU A 88 13.61 -3.22 4.90
C LEU A 88 14.41 -2.41 5.92
N LEU A 89 15.73 -2.46 5.79
CA LEU A 89 16.67 -1.62 6.50
C LEU A 89 17.45 -0.77 5.49
N PHE A 90 17.57 0.50 5.79
CA PHE A 90 18.45 1.46 5.14
C PHE A 90 19.49 1.89 6.17
N ASN A 91 20.73 1.51 5.96
CA ASN A 91 21.86 1.83 6.82
C ASN A 91 22.86 2.69 6.06
N ASN A 92 22.70 3.99 6.17
CA ASN A 92 23.50 4.99 5.45
C ASN A 92 23.60 4.72 3.93
N VAL A 93 22.45 4.38 3.32
CA VAL A 93 22.36 4.18 1.88
C VAL A 93 22.57 5.54 1.20
N THR A 94 23.51 5.62 0.26
CA THR A 94 23.74 6.83 -0.51
C THR A 94 23.26 6.68 -1.94
N VAL A 95 22.53 7.70 -2.43
CA VAL A 95 22.11 7.78 -3.83
C VAL A 95 22.30 9.20 -4.35
N PRO A 96 22.48 9.39 -5.68
CA PRO A 96 22.67 10.70 -6.30
C PRO A 96 21.51 11.67 -5.99
N GLU A 97 21.77 12.97 -6.05
CA GLU A 97 20.79 14.03 -5.78
C GLU A 97 19.56 13.94 -6.69
N ASP A 98 19.75 13.59 -7.95
CA ASP A 98 18.69 13.46 -8.96
C ASP A 98 17.79 12.23 -8.77
N TYR A 99 18.07 11.38 -7.78
CA TYR A 99 17.19 10.24 -7.41
C TYR A 99 16.00 10.66 -6.55
N VAL A 100 15.76 11.94 -6.35
CA VAL A 100 14.52 12.45 -5.77
C VAL A 100 13.41 12.50 -6.81
N LEU A 101 12.23 11.99 -6.49
CA LEU A 101 11.05 12.13 -7.33
C LEU A 101 10.42 13.51 -7.12
N GLY A 102 10.30 14.27 -8.20
CA GLY A 102 9.86 15.66 -8.15
C GLY A 102 10.91 16.56 -7.49
N SER A 103 10.52 17.30 -6.47
CA SER A 103 11.42 18.14 -5.67
C SER A 103 11.44 17.69 -4.21
N ALA A 104 12.51 18.05 -3.51
CA ALA A 104 12.57 17.85 -2.05
C ALA A 104 11.36 18.52 -1.36
N GLY A 105 10.79 17.85 -0.36
CA GLY A 105 9.60 18.33 0.34
C GLY A 105 8.26 17.94 -0.30
N GLN A 106 8.24 17.44 -1.55
CA GLN A 106 7.00 17.06 -2.24
C GLN A 106 6.51 15.62 -1.95
N GLY A 107 7.11 14.92 -1.01
CA GLY A 107 6.79 13.51 -0.72
C GLY A 107 5.32 13.26 -0.41
N ILE A 108 4.65 14.14 0.34
CA ILE A 108 3.21 14.00 0.64
C ILE A 108 2.37 14.14 -0.61
N ALA A 109 2.61 15.15 -1.45
CA ALA A 109 1.84 15.38 -2.67
C ALA A 109 1.96 14.19 -3.64
N LEU A 110 3.16 13.68 -3.84
CA LEU A 110 3.43 12.50 -4.69
C LEU A 110 2.78 11.24 -4.13
N MET A 111 2.88 11.04 -2.82
CA MET A 111 2.23 9.94 -2.13
C MET A 111 0.72 9.97 -2.31
N GLN A 112 0.08 11.13 -2.19
CA GLN A 112 -1.36 11.28 -2.36
C GLN A 112 -1.80 11.00 -3.82
N LYS A 113 -1.04 11.45 -4.82
CA LYS A 113 -1.29 11.11 -6.23
C LYS A 113 -1.31 9.59 -6.45
N ARG A 114 -0.29 8.89 -5.94
CA ARG A 114 -0.20 7.42 -6.03
C ARG A 114 -1.35 6.73 -5.28
N LEU A 115 -1.70 7.20 -4.09
CA LEU A 115 -2.78 6.62 -3.29
C LEU A 115 -4.16 6.87 -3.92
N ALA A 116 -4.40 8.02 -4.55
CA ALA A 116 -5.66 8.32 -5.24
C ALA A 116 -5.92 7.30 -6.35
N LEU A 117 -4.93 7.04 -7.22
CA LEU A 117 -5.05 6.03 -8.26
C LEU A 117 -5.32 4.62 -7.66
N GLY A 118 -4.59 4.26 -6.62
CA GLY A 118 -4.78 2.97 -5.94
C GLY A 118 -6.18 2.82 -5.34
N ARG A 119 -6.76 3.89 -4.78
CA ARG A 119 -8.13 3.90 -4.24
C ARG A 119 -9.15 3.69 -5.35
N ILE A 120 -9.04 4.40 -6.47
CA ILE A 120 -9.95 4.26 -7.62
C ILE A 120 -9.93 2.82 -8.13
N LEU A 121 -8.75 2.27 -8.42
CA LEU A 121 -8.61 0.91 -8.92
C LEU A 121 -9.17 -0.13 -7.94
N ARG A 122 -8.97 0.07 -6.64
CA ARG A 122 -9.51 -0.80 -5.60
C ARG A 122 -11.04 -0.72 -5.52
N SER A 123 -11.61 0.47 -5.65
CA SER A 123 -13.07 0.67 -5.66
C SER A 123 -13.72 -0.03 -6.84
N VAL A 124 -13.15 0.08 -8.04
CA VAL A 124 -13.64 -0.62 -9.24
C VAL A 124 -13.55 -2.15 -9.06
N GLN A 125 -12.45 -2.65 -8.47
CA GLN A 125 -12.31 -4.07 -8.17
C GLN A 125 -13.39 -4.58 -7.21
N TRP A 126 -13.68 -3.83 -6.14
CA TRP A 126 -14.71 -4.20 -5.17
C TRP A 126 -16.11 -4.14 -5.77
N LEU A 127 -16.38 -3.14 -6.62
CA LEU A 127 -17.65 -3.04 -7.33
C LEU A 127 -17.87 -4.26 -8.24
N GLY A 128 -16.86 -4.68 -9.00
CA GLY A 128 -16.93 -5.88 -9.82
C GLY A 128 -17.17 -7.16 -9.02
N LEU A 129 -16.52 -7.28 -7.84
CA LEU A 129 -16.75 -8.41 -6.94
C LEU A 129 -18.17 -8.39 -6.34
N ALA A 130 -18.68 -7.22 -5.96
CA ALA A 130 -20.05 -7.07 -5.45
C ALA A 130 -21.06 -7.45 -6.52
N GLN A 131 -20.91 -6.94 -7.74
CA GLN A 131 -21.76 -7.29 -8.90
C GLN A 131 -21.76 -8.81 -9.15
N ARG A 132 -20.58 -9.42 -9.21
CA ARG A 132 -20.48 -10.87 -9.43
C ARG A 132 -21.11 -11.68 -8.29
N SER A 133 -20.95 -11.25 -7.05
CA SER A 133 -21.57 -11.89 -5.89
C SER A 133 -23.09 -11.82 -5.96
N PHE A 134 -23.63 -10.66 -6.37
CA PHE A 134 -25.04 -10.47 -6.58
C PHE A 134 -25.61 -11.39 -7.68
N GLU A 135 -24.92 -11.48 -8.82
CA GLU A 135 -25.30 -12.40 -9.91
C GLU A 135 -25.36 -13.86 -9.45
N ILE A 136 -24.30 -14.33 -8.76
CA ILE A 136 -24.26 -15.70 -8.21
C ILE A 136 -25.39 -15.92 -7.19
N MET A 137 -25.69 -14.92 -6.36
CA MET A 137 -26.81 -14.98 -5.44
C MET A 137 -28.14 -15.13 -6.21
N CYS A 138 -28.36 -14.34 -7.26
CA CYS A 138 -29.56 -14.43 -8.10
C CYS A 138 -29.67 -15.81 -8.79
N GLU A 139 -28.59 -16.32 -9.35
CA GLU A 139 -28.52 -17.67 -9.91
C GLU A 139 -28.91 -18.73 -8.86
N ARG A 140 -28.37 -18.59 -7.64
CA ARG A 140 -28.62 -19.53 -6.55
C ARG A 140 -30.07 -19.54 -6.05
N ILE A 141 -30.72 -18.39 -5.90
CA ILE A 141 -32.11 -18.32 -5.40
C ILE A 141 -33.10 -18.84 -6.42
N HIS A 142 -32.77 -18.82 -7.71
CA HIS A 142 -33.57 -19.39 -8.79
C HIS A 142 -33.29 -20.88 -9.07
N SER A 143 -32.24 -21.45 -8.49
CA SER A 143 -31.88 -22.84 -8.69
C SER A 143 -32.85 -23.77 -7.98
N GLU A 144 -33.05 -24.98 -8.53
CA GLU A 144 -33.93 -26.03 -7.96
C GLU A 144 -33.27 -26.79 -6.79
N ARG A 145 -32.17 -26.33 -6.25
CA ARG A 145 -31.50 -26.91 -5.09
C ARG A 145 -32.24 -26.56 -3.78
N GLY A 146 -33.42 -27.06 -3.61
CA GLY A 146 -34.20 -26.89 -2.39
C GLY A 146 -35.36 -27.92 -2.36
N GLU A 147 -35.58 -28.53 -1.19
CA GLU A 147 -36.50 -29.68 -1.08
C GLU A 147 -37.97 -29.34 -1.28
N LEU A 148 -38.43 -28.12 -1.07
CA LEU A 148 -39.86 -27.81 -1.03
C LEU A 148 -40.31 -26.58 -1.83
N ALA A 149 -39.40 -25.62 -2.10
CA ALA A 149 -39.75 -24.43 -2.88
C ALA A 149 -38.47 -23.68 -3.28
N ARG A 150 -38.51 -22.97 -4.41
CA ARG A 150 -37.42 -22.07 -4.81
C ARG A 150 -37.20 -20.99 -3.75
N LEU A 151 -35.98 -20.67 -3.45
CA LEU A 151 -35.65 -19.56 -2.53
C LEU A 151 -36.24 -18.23 -3.02
N ALA A 152 -36.32 -18.03 -4.34
CA ALA A 152 -36.88 -16.82 -4.95
C ALA A 152 -38.39 -16.64 -4.64
N ASP A 153 -39.14 -17.71 -4.27
CA ASP A 153 -40.55 -17.63 -3.94
C ASP A 153 -40.80 -17.17 -2.49
N LYS A 154 -39.75 -17.15 -1.67
CA LYS A 154 -39.83 -16.74 -0.26
C LYS A 154 -39.76 -15.24 -0.12
N GLN A 155 -40.80 -14.63 0.47
CA GLN A 155 -40.92 -13.18 0.64
C GLN A 155 -39.70 -12.56 1.35
N LEU A 156 -39.14 -13.20 2.38
CA LEU A 156 -37.99 -12.72 3.10
C LEU A 156 -36.73 -12.68 2.21
N VAL A 157 -36.55 -13.67 1.33
CA VAL A 157 -35.45 -13.72 0.37
C VAL A 157 -35.54 -12.55 -0.62
N ARG A 158 -36.75 -12.34 -1.17
CA ARG A 158 -37.02 -11.22 -2.09
C ARG A 158 -36.73 -9.87 -1.43
N ALA A 159 -37.14 -9.67 -0.19
CA ALA A 159 -36.89 -8.46 0.57
C ALA A 159 -35.37 -8.23 0.76
N ARG A 160 -34.60 -9.29 1.04
CA ARG A 160 -33.12 -9.21 1.16
C ARG A 160 -32.45 -8.88 -0.15
N VAL A 161 -32.87 -9.47 -1.26
CA VAL A 161 -32.37 -9.15 -2.61
C VAL A 161 -32.59 -7.67 -2.92
N TYR A 162 -33.79 -7.17 -2.66
CA TYR A 162 -34.11 -5.75 -2.87
C TYR A 162 -33.23 -4.79 -2.04
N GLN A 163 -32.89 -5.18 -0.81
CA GLN A 163 -32.01 -4.36 0.05
C GLN A 163 -30.56 -4.29 -0.44
N VAL A 164 -30.12 -5.27 -1.23
CA VAL A 164 -28.73 -5.38 -1.70
C VAL A 164 -28.56 -4.79 -3.11
N TYR A 165 -29.65 -4.78 -3.90
CA TYR A 165 -29.66 -4.14 -5.23
C TYR A 165 -29.59 -2.64 -5.14
#